data_c9d9d8e6e6d52bec0d975c65f4df08f4
#
_entry.id   c9d9d8e6e6d52bec0d975c65f4df08f4
#
_cell.length_a   1.000
_cell.length_b   1.000
_cell.length_c   1.000
_cell.angle_alpha   90.00
_cell.angle_beta   90.00
_cell.angle_gamma   90.00
#
_symmetry.space_group_name_H-M   'P 1'
#
loop_
_entity.id
_entity.type
_entity.pdbx_description
1 polymer ?
#
loop_
_entity_poly.entity_id
_entity_poly.type
_entity_poly.pdbx_seq_one_letter_code
_entity_poly.pdbx_strand_id
1 'polypeptide(L)'
;MKLTNVTIHNFRGLLDQQVTFRSYTLLVGPNNAGKSSVIDAIRAFYEKDGFKFKRENDFPFMETTDGESWIEMVFSLTEEEYETLADDYKAVPKLLRVRKYFQTAVKTHDGKSAAGSIFGYRSDGALSTEPFYGAKNVQSGKLGDLVYIPAISKVDEHAKLSGPSALRDLLADIMTDVVEGGKAYGEFSASVRKFSDSIRDEKTGDDRSLSGFENELNILLRPWDSEFKLKFPAPSAAEIIKSMLGWDLFDQFHGKAQGIDYYGSGFQRHFIYSLIQLGSRYVGKKATKKTNDFTPSLNLVLFEEPEAFLHPPQQEILARNLMAVASSGHWQVVAATHSSHFVSKNAADIPAVVRLRRSAGRCEVFQIDPAAWGENVDSNQTITAIGKKYPKMAKRLHEDDSKPEMEAVKHFLWLNPDRSSFFFANHVLLVEGATEVALVNRLVGDGKIANADCGFYVLDCIGKYNIHRFMNLLSRLGVSHAVIHDDDNSKDEHFEINKLIEESKDATLTLCIKQIAGDLETMLGVPPAGSDHRKPQHILYQYDTGKIDAAKVQDFCSLVEACLPAKAAKETIVGSTEVNA
;
A
#
# COMPACT_ATOMS: atom_id res chain seq x y z
N MET A 1 -2.01 7.91 17.98
CA MET A 1 -1.05 8.39 16.96
C MET A 1 -1.39 7.78 15.60
N LYS A 2 -1.19 8.52 14.49
CA LYS A 2 -1.37 7.99 13.12
C LYS A 2 -0.23 8.47 12.23
N LEU A 3 0.31 7.60 11.39
CA LEU A 3 1.27 7.96 10.36
C LEU A 3 0.56 8.75 9.26
N THR A 4 1.02 9.96 8.96
CA THR A 4 0.41 10.83 7.95
C THR A 4 1.24 10.97 6.70
N ASN A 5 2.55 11.11 6.83
CA ASN A 5 3.45 11.28 5.70
C ASN A 5 4.75 10.50 5.91
N VAL A 6 5.29 10.00 4.82
CA VAL A 6 6.60 9.38 4.74
C VAL A 6 7.37 10.00 3.59
N THR A 7 8.56 10.53 3.86
CA THR A 7 9.52 10.96 2.84
C THR A 7 10.67 9.97 2.80
N ILE A 8 10.99 9.48 1.63
CA ILE A 8 12.02 8.47 1.40
C ILE A 8 13.09 9.08 0.51
N HIS A 9 14.32 9.08 0.98
CA HIS A 9 15.48 9.61 0.28
C HIS A 9 16.50 8.50 0.03
N ASN A 10 16.86 8.31 -1.23
CA ASN A 10 17.85 7.36 -1.71
C ASN A 10 17.66 5.93 -1.18
N PHE A 11 16.48 5.36 -1.40
CA PHE A 11 16.19 3.97 -1.08
C PHE A 11 15.74 3.22 -2.35
N ARG A 12 16.59 2.34 -2.88
CA ARG A 12 16.39 1.64 -4.17
C ARG A 12 16.07 2.61 -5.31
N GLY A 13 14.91 2.51 -5.93
CA GLY A 13 14.47 3.43 -6.98
C GLY A 13 13.82 4.72 -6.47
N LEU A 14 13.58 4.85 -5.17
CA LEU A 14 12.96 6.01 -4.54
C LEU A 14 14.08 7.01 -4.17
N LEU A 15 14.24 8.07 -4.96
CA LEU A 15 15.29 9.08 -4.69
C LEU A 15 14.81 10.11 -3.67
N ASP A 16 13.77 10.87 -4.03
CA ASP A 16 13.12 11.86 -3.16
C ASP A 16 11.62 11.74 -3.37
N GLN A 17 10.99 10.82 -2.66
CA GLN A 17 9.57 10.57 -2.81
C GLN A 17 8.83 10.75 -1.50
N GLN A 18 7.67 11.40 -1.59
CA GLN A 18 6.77 11.58 -0.47
C GLN A 18 5.48 10.79 -0.69
N VAL A 19 5.02 10.11 0.33
CA VAL A 19 3.77 9.35 0.36
C VAL A 19 2.92 9.85 1.52
N THR A 20 1.67 10.22 1.24
CA THR A 20 0.68 10.55 2.27
C THR A 20 -0.11 9.30 2.66
N PHE A 21 -0.18 9.02 3.95
CA PHE A 21 -0.85 7.85 4.50
C PHE A 21 -2.19 8.23 5.13
N ARG A 22 -3.17 7.37 4.92
CA ARG A 22 -4.51 7.43 5.55
C ARG A 22 -4.72 6.22 6.43
N SER A 23 -5.87 6.13 7.10
CA SER A 23 -6.19 4.93 7.89
C SER A 23 -6.11 3.65 7.06
N TYR A 24 -6.58 3.70 5.80
CA TYR A 24 -6.32 2.70 4.76
C TYR A 24 -5.54 3.36 3.62
N THR A 25 -4.44 2.77 3.19
CA THR A 25 -3.63 3.24 2.05
C THR A 25 -3.36 2.08 1.12
N LEU A 26 -3.60 2.29 -0.16
CA LEU A 26 -3.45 1.27 -1.19
C LEU A 26 -2.32 1.67 -2.16
N LEU A 27 -1.23 0.90 -2.16
CA LEU A 27 -0.13 1.07 -3.11
C LEU A 27 -0.44 0.25 -4.37
N VAL A 28 -0.57 0.94 -5.52
CA VAL A 28 -0.89 0.33 -6.83
C VAL A 28 0.15 0.71 -7.88
N GLY A 29 0.10 0.04 -9.00
CA GLY A 29 0.98 0.32 -10.13
C GLY A 29 1.50 -0.96 -10.79
N PRO A 30 2.17 -0.84 -11.94
CA PRO A 30 2.75 -1.97 -12.65
C PRO A 30 3.72 -2.79 -11.79
N ASN A 31 4.09 -3.98 -12.28
CA ASN A 31 5.15 -4.77 -11.68
C ASN A 31 6.45 -3.95 -11.68
N ASN A 32 7.25 -4.10 -10.61
CA ASN A 32 8.51 -3.39 -10.44
C ASN A 32 8.39 -1.84 -10.37
N ALA A 33 7.20 -1.30 -10.07
CA ALA A 33 6.98 0.15 -9.91
C ALA A 33 7.53 0.72 -8.60
N GLY A 34 7.91 -0.13 -7.63
CA GLY A 34 8.48 0.30 -6.35
C GLY A 34 7.52 0.17 -5.16
N LYS A 35 6.38 -0.52 -5.29
CA LYS A 35 5.42 -0.76 -4.19
C LYS A 35 6.09 -1.40 -2.98
N SER A 36 6.79 -2.51 -3.18
CA SER A 36 7.55 -3.18 -2.11
C SER A 36 8.69 -2.31 -1.57
N SER A 37 9.27 -1.42 -2.39
CA SER A 37 10.31 -0.50 -1.90
C SER A 37 9.78 0.49 -0.87
N VAL A 38 8.55 0.98 -1.03
CA VAL A 38 7.90 1.83 0.00
C VAL A 38 7.66 1.03 1.28
N ILE A 39 7.14 -0.19 1.18
CA ILE A 39 6.93 -1.09 2.33
C ILE A 39 8.26 -1.38 3.02
N ASP A 40 9.29 -1.77 2.28
CA ASP A 40 10.60 -2.13 2.84
C ASP A 40 11.32 -0.93 3.48
N ALA A 41 11.15 0.29 2.95
CA ALA A 41 11.67 1.50 3.61
C ALA A 41 11.04 1.71 4.99
N ILE A 42 9.72 1.49 5.13
CA ILE A 42 9.02 1.54 6.42
C ILE A 42 9.50 0.41 7.34
N ARG A 43 9.67 -0.82 6.84
CA ARG A 43 10.22 -1.95 7.60
C ARG A 43 11.63 -1.66 8.11
N ALA A 44 12.49 -1.10 7.25
CA ALA A 44 13.85 -0.70 7.62
C ALA A 44 13.88 0.41 8.69
N PHE A 45 12.83 1.24 8.74
CA PHE A 45 12.69 2.22 9.83
C PHE A 45 12.45 1.53 11.18
N TYR A 46 11.51 0.57 11.24
CA TYR A 46 11.16 -0.11 12.49
C TYR A 46 12.12 -1.24 12.87
N GLU A 47 12.68 -1.98 11.93
CA GLU A 47 13.57 -3.15 12.11
C GLU A 47 12.96 -4.27 12.99
N LYS A 48 11.64 -4.28 13.21
CA LYS A 48 10.99 -5.22 14.14
C LYS A 48 10.99 -6.67 13.63
N ASP A 49 10.82 -6.86 12.32
CA ASP A 49 10.84 -8.17 11.66
C ASP A 49 12.25 -8.63 11.25
N GLY A 50 13.27 -7.92 11.73
CA GLY A 50 14.68 -8.19 11.42
C GLY A 50 15.13 -7.63 10.07
N PHE A 51 14.24 -6.98 9.29
CA PHE A 51 14.61 -6.32 8.05
C PHE A 51 15.46 -5.07 8.34
N LYS A 52 16.65 -5.02 7.79
CA LYS A 52 17.60 -3.92 7.94
C LYS A 52 18.10 -3.45 6.60
N PHE A 53 18.32 -2.15 6.47
CA PHE A 53 18.96 -1.56 5.30
C PHE A 53 20.33 -2.19 5.04
N LYS A 54 20.58 -2.59 3.79
CA LYS A 54 21.86 -3.08 3.29
C LYS A 54 22.27 -2.25 2.09
N ARG A 55 23.41 -1.57 2.18
CA ARG A 55 23.87 -0.65 1.14
C ARG A 55 23.92 -1.29 -0.24
N GLU A 56 24.42 -2.50 -0.35
CA GLU A 56 24.56 -3.24 -1.60
C GLU A 56 23.25 -3.56 -2.31
N ASN A 57 22.11 -3.57 -1.57
CA ASN A 57 20.80 -3.94 -2.10
C ASN A 57 19.79 -2.78 -2.09
N ASP A 58 19.94 -1.85 -1.13
CA ASP A 58 18.90 -0.88 -0.82
C ASP A 58 19.32 0.57 -1.14
N PHE A 59 20.62 0.84 -1.35
CA PHE A 59 21.05 2.12 -1.89
C PHE A 59 20.82 2.16 -3.41
N PRO A 60 20.44 3.32 -4.01
CA PRO A 60 20.23 3.42 -5.47
C PRO A 60 21.47 2.99 -6.28
N PHE A 61 21.24 2.24 -7.37
CA PHE A 61 22.29 1.90 -8.34
C PHE A 61 22.54 3.00 -9.38
N MET A 62 21.72 4.05 -9.36
CA MET A 62 21.83 5.21 -10.24
C MET A 62 22.50 6.38 -9.52
N GLU A 63 22.85 7.42 -10.26
CA GLU A 63 23.38 8.66 -9.70
C GLU A 63 22.39 9.30 -8.73
N THR A 64 22.90 9.67 -7.57
CA THR A 64 22.18 10.36 -6.49
C THR A 64 22.79 11.74 -6.26
N THR A 65 22.03 12.66 -5.67
CA THR A 65 22.51 14.01 -5.35
C THR A 65 23.54 14.00 -4.23
N ASP A 66 23.48 13.01 -3.35
CA ASP A 66 24.40 12.81 -2.24
C ASP A 66 24.55 11.32 -1.90
N GLY A 67 25.38 11.01 -0.91
CA GLY A 67 25.63 9.63 -0.44
C GLY A 67 24.77 9.24 0.76
N GLU A 68 23.75 10.01 1.10
CA GLU A 68 22.88 9.72 2.24
C GLU A 68 21.69 8.86 1.84
N SER A 69 21.20 8.08 2.77
CA SER A 69 19.91 7.37 2.67
C SER A 69 19.18 7.50 3.99
N TRP A 70 17.95 8.00 3.93
CA TRP A 70 17.13 8.21 5.12
C TRP A 70 15.64 8.11 4.82
N ILE A 71 14.87 7.90 5.87
CA ILE A 71 13.42 7.98 5.85
C ILE A 71 12.95 8.94 6.93
N GLU A 72 11.99 9.76 6.58
CA GLU A 72 11.33 10.68 7.49
C GLU A 72 9.86 10.32 7.61
N MET A 73 9.37 10.29 8.84
CA MET A 73 7.98 9.98 9.15
C MET A 73 7.33 11.12 9.93
N VAL A 74 6.10 11.46 9.56
CA VAL A 74 5.28 12.45 10.25
C VAL A 74 4.06 11.75 10.82
N PHE A 75 3.84 11.94 12.12
CA PHE A 75 2.71 11.36 12.84
C PHE A 75 1.81 12.46 13.38
N SER A 76 0.49 12.28 13.25
CA SER A 76 -0.49 13.08 13.98
C SER A 76 -0.73 12.46 15.35
N LEU A 77 -0.74 13.30 16.38
CA LEU A 77 -0.91 12.89 17.78
C LEU A 77 -2.31 13.24 18.29
N THR A 78 -2.82 12.41 19.21
CA THR A 78 -3.97 12.76 20.04
C THR A 78 -3.57 13.81 21.07
N GLU A 79 -4.54 14.43 21.74
CA GLU A 79 -4.27 15.39 22.82
C GLU A 79 -3.42 14.77 23.91
N GLU A 80 -3.83 13.59 24.38
CA GLU A 80 -3.15 12.87 25.47
C GLU A 80 -1.70 12.49 25.10
N GLU A 81 -1.47 12.04 23.85
CA GLU A 81 -0.14 11.73 23.36
C GLU A 81 0.74 12.98 23.24
N TYR A 82 0.17 14.10 22.80
CA TYR A 82 0.88 15.37 22.67
C TYR A 82 1.26 15.95 24.04
N GLU A 83 0.41 15.82 25.06
CA GLU A 83 0.73 16.26 26.41
C GLU A 83 1.92 15.52 27.02
N THR A 84 2.03 14.21 26.75
CA THR A 84 3.11 13.36 27.27
C THR A 84 4.40 13.39 26.44
N LEU A 85 4.36 14.00 25.25
CA LEU A 85 5.54 14.20 24.41
C LEU A 85 6.51 15.17 25.10
N ALA A 86 7.81 14.93 24.97
CA ALA A 86 8.83 15.86 25.47
C ALA A 86 8.68 17.23 24.79
N ASP A 87 8.81 18.31 25.57
CA ASP A 87 8.54 19.69 25.14
C ASP A 87 9.39 20.10 23.93
N ASP A 88 10.61 19.60 23.81
CA ASP A 88 11.51 19.86 22.70
C ASP A 88 10.92 19.44 21.33
N TYR A 89 10.04 18.44 21.32
CA TYR A 89 9.44 17.89 20.10
C TYR A 89 8.00 18.34 19.85
N LYS A 90 7.43 19.17 20.76
CA LYS A 90 6.06 19.68 20.62
C LYS A 90 5.98 20.73 19.53
N ALA A 91 5.34 20.41 18.40
CA ALA A 91 5.10 21.33 17.28
C ALA A 91 3.61 21.62 17.10
N VAL A 92 3.30 22.77 16.50
CA VAL A 92 1.94 23.14 16.10
C VAL A 92 1.85 23.08 14.56
N PRO A 93 0.87 22.34 14.00
CA PRO A 93 -0.16 21.51 14.64
C PRO A 93 0.45 20.29 15.34
N LYS A 94 -0.33 19.54 16.16
CA LYS A 94 0.11 18.40 16.98
C LYS A 94 0.70 17.26 16.15
N LEU A 95 1.88 17.50 15.60
CA LEU A 95 2.62 16.57 14.75
C LEU A 95 3.94 16.20 15.42
N LEU A 96 4.30 14.93 15.32
CA LEU A 96 5.64 14.43 15.63
C LEU A 96 6.32 14.09 14.30
N ARG A 97 7.46 14.72 14.03
CA ARG A 97 8.27 14.46 12.85
C ARG A 97 9.59 13.87 13.27
N VAL A 98 9.96 12.73 12.67
CA VAL A 98 11.19 12.01 12.99
C VAL A 98 11.88 11.56 11.70
N ARG A 99 13.24 11.50 11.73
CA ARG A 99 14.06 11.01 10.63
C ARG A 99 14.97 9.89 11.13
N LYS A 100 15.04 8.80 10.39
CA LYS A 100 16.03 7.74 10.57
C LYS A 100 17.03 7.75 9.42
N TYR A 101 18.30 7.85 9.74
CA TYR A 101 19.36 7.66 8.77
C TYR A 101 19.66 6.16 8.61
N PHE A 102 19.61 5.68 7.38
CA PHE A 102 20.11 4.35 7.03
C PHE A 102 21.59 4.38 6.73
N GLN A 103 22.03 5.39 5.95
CA GLN A 103 23.40 5.69 5.60
C GLN A 103 23.62 7.20 5.65
N THR A 104 24.68 7.65 6.32
CA THR A 104 25.04 9.07 6.39
C THR A 104 26.47 9.25 6.89
N ALA A 105 27.10 10.35 6.53
CA ALA A 105 28.35 10.83 7.09
C ALA A 105 28.14 11.67 8.37
N VAL A 106 26.89 12.03 8.71
CA VAL A 106 26.55 12.82 9.90
C VAL A 106 26.95 12.06 11.16
N LYS A 107 27.48 12.79 12.12
CA LYS A 107 27.82 12.28 13.45
C LYS A 107 26.90 12.88 14.51
N THR A 108 26.59 12.10 15.53
CA THR A 108 25.91 12.58 16.75
C THR A 108 26.84 13.50 17.54
N HIS A 109 26.31 14.21 18.52
CA HIS A 109 27.09 15.06 19.42
C HIS A 109 28.26 14.30 20.07
N ASP A 110 28.09 13.02 20.39
CA ASP A 110 29.14 12.13 20.93
C ASP A 110 30.19 11.68 19.90
N GLY A 111 30.15 12.18 18.67
CA GLY A 111 31.06 11.80 17.59
C GLY A 111 30.80 10.42 16.97
N LYS A 112 29.74 9.71 17.37
CA LYS A 112 29.32 8.42 16.79
C LYS A 112 28.56 8.63 15.46
N SER A 113 28.52 7.61 14.62
CA SER A 113 27.71 7.65 13.40
C SER A 113 26.23 7.78 13.72
N ALA A 114 25.53 8.69 13.03
CA ALA A 114 24.08 8.84 13.11
C ALA A 114 23.32 7.69 12.41
N ALA A 115 24.00 6.88 11.58
CA ALA A 115 23.38 5.77 10.88
C ALA A 115 22.72 4.75 11.82
N GLY A 116 21.47 4.38 11.48
CA GLY A 116 20.63 3.49 12.28
C GLY A 116 19.96 4.14 13.49
N SER A 117 20.13 5.44 13.72
CA SER A 117 19.47 6.18 14.80
C SER A 117 18.32 7.04 14.27
N ILE A 118 17.30 7.25 15.11
CA ILE A 118 16.16 8.10 14.84
C ILE A 118 16.36 9.44 15.53
N PHE A 119 16.08 10.53 14.82
CA PHE A 119 16.19 11.91 15.32
C PHE A 119 14.83 12.58 15.22
N GLY A 120 14.44 13.32 16.27
CA GLY A 120 13.21 14.11 16.27
C GLY A 120 13.46 15.53 15.74
N TYR A 121 12.46 16.10 15.10
CA TYR A 121 12.44 17.53 14.81
C TYR A 121 11.96 18.30 16.03
N ARG A 122 12.65 19.38 16.34
CA ARG A 122 12.30 20.28 17.45
C ARG A 122 11.14 21.20 17.08
N SER A 123 10.59 21.88 18.07
CA SER A 123 9.52 22.86 17.89
C SER A 123 9.88 24.03 16.96
N ASP A 124 11.17 24.35 16.83
CA ASP A 124 11.71 25.34 15.88
C ASP A 124 11.86 24.82 14.44
N GLY A 125 11.54 23.56 14.21
CA GLY A 125 11.67 22.89 12.91
C GLY A 125 13.06 22.35 12.61
N ALA A 126 14.04 22.52 13.49
CA ALA A 126 15.38 21.96 13.31
C ALA A 126 15.43 20.48 13.71
N LEU A 127 16.22 19.69 12.99
CA LEU A 127 16.49 18.30 13.36
C LEU A 127 17.38 18.29 14.62
N SER A 128 17.01 17.48 15.62
CA SER A 128 17.81 17.31 16.83
C SER A 128 19.19 16.71 16.49
N THR A 129 20.20 17.10 17.24
CA THR A 129 21.54 16.48 17.17
C THR A 129 21.65 15.23 18.04
N GLU A 130 20.69 15.06 18.96
CA GLU A 130 20.59 13.91 19.85
C GLU A 130 19.54 12.92 19.34
N PRO A 131 19.80 11.61 19.50
CA PRO A 131 18.82 10.58 19.15
C PRO A 131 17.51 10.74 19.92
N PHE A 132 16.40 10.50 19.23
CA PHE A 132 15.05 10.58 19.79
C PHE A 132 14.87 9.61 20.97
N TYR A 133 14.60 10.15 22.17
CA TYR A 133 14.52 9.41 23.44
C TYR A 133 15.73 8.50 23.75
N GLY A 134 16.92 8.79 23.21
CA GLY A 134 18.16 8.13 23.61
C GLY A 134 18.47 6.81 22.90
N ALA A 135 18.53 5.68 23.60
CA ALA A 135 19.03 4.41 23.07
C ALA A 135 18.17 3.81 21.95
N LYS A 136 18.79 3.15 20.96
CA LYS A 136 18.14 2.59 19.75
C LYS A 136 16.94 1.67 20.04
N ASN A 137 17.03 0.84 21.07
CA ASN A 137 15.96 -0.07 21.49
C ASN A 137 14.73 0.64 22.08
N VAL A 138 14.89 1.89 22.54
CA VAL A 138 13.79 2.72 23.07
C VAL A 138 13.12 3.51 21.96
N GLN A 139 13.89 3.99 20.98
CA GLN A 139 13.42 4.88 19.91
C GLN A 139 12.24 4.30 19.11
N SER A 140 12.37 3.08 18.61
CA SER A 140 11.31 2.45 17.82
C SER A 140 10.08 2.09 18.67
N GLY A 141 10.26 1.68 19.93
CA GLY A 141 9.17 1.40 20.86
C GLY A 141 8.31 2.61 21.19
N LYS A 142 8.85 3.83 21.03
CA LYS A 142 8.12 5.11 21.18
C LYS A 142 7.34 5.52 19.92
N LEU A 143 7.40 4.76 18.83
CA LEU A 143 6.78 5.10 17.54
C LEU A 143 5.71 4.08 17.08
N GLY A 144 5.26 3.23 18.02
CA GLY A 144 4.19 2.25 17.77
C GLY A 144 4.69 0.90 17.28
N ASP A 145 3.75 0.08 16.85
CA ASP A 145 3.96 -1.29 16.42
C ASP A 145 3.74 -1.51 14.95
N LEU A 146 4.53 -2.42 14.35
CA LEU A 146 4.45 -2.80 12.95
C LEU A 146 4.20 -4.30 12.83
N VAL A 147 3.18 -4.67 12.04
CA VAL A 147 2.94 -6.04 11.60
C VAL A 147 3.14 -6.09 10.08
N TYR A 148 4.07 -6.92 9.63
CA TYR A 148 4.34 -7.11 8.21
C TYR A 148 3.84 -8.49 7.75
N ILE A 149 3.09 -8.51 6.65
CA ILE A 149 2.55 -9.71 6.02
C ILE A 149 3.06 -9.76 4.57
N PRO A 150 4.00 -10.66 4.25
CA PRO A 150 4.63 -10.75 2.94
C PRO A 150 3.71 -11.37 1.87
N ALA A 151 4.01 -11.11 0.59
CA ALA A 151 3.31 -11.63 -0.58
C ALA A 151 3.37 -13.16 -0.68
N ILE A 152 4.57 -13.69 -0.58
CA ILE A 152 4.84 -15.13 -0.56
C ILE A 152 5.34 -15.45 0.84
N SER A 153 4.44 -15.84 1.71
CA SER A 153 4.89 -16.54 2.89
C SER A 153 5.24 -17.98 2.45
N LYS A 154 6.48 -18.40 2.69
CA LYS A 154 6.59 -19.71 3.31
C LYS A 154 5.85 -19.55 4.63
N VAL A 155 4.54 -19.78 4.59
CA VAL A 155 3.67 -19.65 5.76
C VAL A 155 4.23 -20.47 6.92
N ASP A 156 5.00 -21.52 6.61
CA ASP A 156 5.79 -22.30 7.53
C ASP A 156 6.72 -21.48 8.44
N GLU A 157 7.26 -20.35 7.98
CA GLU A 157 8.13 -19.51 8.81
C GLU A 157 7.35 -18.48 9.65
N HIS A 158 6.20 -18.01 9.17
CA HIS A 158 5.41 -16.96 9.83
C HIS A 158 4.27 -17.52 10.71
N ALA A 159 3.84 -18.75 10.45
CA ALA A 159 2.81 -19.44 11.23
C ALA A 159 3.39 -20.35 12.34
N LYS A 160 4.72 -20.51 12.40
CA LYS A 160 5.36 -21.28 13.48
C LYS A 160 5.14 -20.59 14.82
N LEU A 161 4.61 -21.36 15.78
CA LEU A 161 4.53 -20.93 17.18
C LEU A 161 5.91 -20.89 17.86
N SER A 162 6.91 -21.50 17.26
CA SER A 162 8.30 -21.50 17.74
C SER A 162 9.14 -20.53 16.89
N GLY A 163 9.61 -19.46 17.47
CA GLY A 163 10.42 -18.42 16.81
C GLY A 163 9.66 -17.10 16.62
N PRO A 164 10.30 -16.04 16.13
CA PRO A 164 9.64 -14.78 15.81
C PRO A 164 8.69 -14.99 14.62
N SER A 165 7.37 -14.91 14.87
CA SER A 165 6.36 -14.93 13.81
C SER A 165 5.35 -13.82 14.02
N ALA A 166 4.97 -13.15 12.93
CA ALA A 166 3.98 -12.06 12.95
C ALA A 166 2.64 -12.54 13.55
N LEU A 167 2.26 -13.78 13.30
CA LEU A 167 1.05 -14.40 13.85
C LEU A 167 1.12 -14.56 15.37
N ARG A 168 2.25 -15.01 15.87
CA ARG A 168 2.46 -15.19 17.31
C ARG A 168 2.48 -13.86 18.05
N ASP A 169 3.15 -12.87 17.48
CA ASP A 169 3.21 -11.53 18.06
C ASP A 169 1.81 -10.90 18.08
N LEU A 170 1.05 -11.02 16.98
CA LEU A 170 -0.33 -10.54 16.90
C LEU A 170 -1.24 -11.25 17.93
N LEU A 171 -1.16 -12.57 18.07
CA LEU A 171 -1.90 -13.31 19.09
C LEU A 171 -1.47 -12.93 20.50
N ALA A 172 -0.17 -12.76 20.73
CA ALA A 172 0.35 -12.33 22.02
C ALA A 172 -0.17 -10.94 22.40
N ASP A 173 -0.18 -10.00 21.47
CA ASP A 173 -0.69 -8.65 21.72
C ASP A 173 -2.19 -8.64 22.01
N ILE A 174 -2.99 -9.41 21.25
CA ILE A 174 -4.44 -9.56 21.47
C ILE A 174 -4.72 -10.19 22.84
N MET A 175 -3.97 -11.21 23.20
CA MET A 175 -4.24 -12.01 24.41
C MET A 175 -3.63 -11.40 25.67
N THR A 176 -2.57 -10.61 25.56
CA THR A 176 -1.91 -9.99 26.71
C THR A 176 -2.89 -9.13 27.51
N ASP A 177 -3.67 -8.26 26.83
CA ASP A 177 -4.65 -7.39 27.49
C ASP A 177 -5.75 -8.20 28.20
N VAL A 178 -6.18 -9.32 27.60
CA VAL A 178 -7.19 -10.22 28.19
C VAL A 178 -6.63 -10.95 29.41
N VAL A 179 -5.40 -11.42 29.33
CA VAL A 179 -4.74 -12.17 30.39
C VAL A 179 -4.39 -11.25 31.56
N GLU A 180 -3.79 -10.08 31.29
CA GLU A 180 -3.41 -9.11 32.33
C GLU A 180 -4.62 -8.57 33.11
N GLY A 181 -5.77 -8.42 32.47
CA GLY A 181 -7.04 -8.03 33.11
C GLY A 181 -7.69 -9.14 33.92
N GLY A 182 -7.23 -10.38 33.82
CA GLY A 182 -7.81 -11.55 34.45
C GLY A 182 -7.33 -11.78 35.90
N LYS A 183 -8.24 -12.19 36.80
CA LYS A 183 -7.89 -12.57 38.19
C LYS A 183 -6.87 -13.71 38.22
N ALA A 184 -6.99 -14.67 37.32
CA ALA A 184 -6.10 -15.84 37.25
C ALA A 184 -4.62 -15.46 37.06
N TYR A 185 -4.31 -14.40 36.28
CA TYR A 185 -2.95 -13.90 36.13
C TYR A 185 -2.40 -13.28 37.43
N GLY A 186 -3.26 -12.57 38.18
CA GLY A 186 -2.89 -12.04 39.49
C GLY A 186 -2.56 -13.13 40.50
N GLU A 187 -3.37 -14.20 40.54
CA GLU A 187 -3.14 -15.38 41.39
C GLU A 187 -1.88 -16.14 41.00
N PHE A 188 -1.66 -16.33 39.71
CA PHE A 188 -0.45 -16.95 39.18
C PHE A 188 0.80 -16.13 39.56
N SER A 189 0.79 -14.82 39.34
CA SER A 189 1.90 -13.94 39.67
C SER A 189 2.21 -13.95 41.17
N ALA A 190 1.19 -13.99 42.04
CA ALA A 190 1.35 -14.14 43.47
C ALA A 190 1.96 -15.52 43.86
N SER A 191 1.55 -16.57 43.16
CA SER A 191 2.08 -17.93 43.37
C SER A 191 3.53 -18.05 42.94
N VAL A 192 3.91 -17.42 41.79
CA VAL A 192 5.31 -17.37 41.34
C VAL A 192 6.19 -16.61 42.33
N ARG A 193 5.71 -15.50 42.89
CA ARG A 193 6.45 -14.79 43.94
C ARG A 193 6.69 -15.66 45.18
N LYS A 194 5.63 -16.34 45.68
CA LYS A 194 5.78 -17.27 46.80
C LYS A 194 6.76 -18.38 46.50
N PHE A 195 6.70 -18.95 45.31
CA PHE A 195 7.66 -19.96 44.87
C PHE A 195 9.08 -19.39 44.81
N SER A 196 9.25 -18.19 44.25
CA SER A 196 10.56 -17.51 44.21
C SER A 196 11.17 -17.30 45.62
N ASP A 197 10.32 -16.94 46.58
CA ASP A 197 10.76 -16.75 47.96
C ASP A 197 11.11 -18.09 48.65
N SER A 198 10.31 -19.11 48.40
CA SER A 198 10.52 -20.46 48.98
C SER A 198 11.76 -21.16 48.42
N ILE A 199 11.98 -21.13 47.11
CA ILE A 199 13.09 -21.86 46.45
C ILE A 199 14.47 -21.35 46.85
N ARG A 200 14.56 -20.09 47.32
CA ARG A 200 15.84 -19.50 47.76
C ARG A 200 16.42 -20.24 48.94
N ASP A 201 15.57 -20.60 49.90
CA ASP A 201 15.98 -21.17 51.18
C ASP A 201 15.76 -22.70 51.26
N GLU A 202 15.11 -23.26 50.21
CA GLU A 202 14.90 -24.70 50.09
C GLU A 202 16.25 -25.43 49.95
N LYS A 203 16.45 -26.42 50.80
CA LYS A 203 17.69 -27.20 50.83
C LYS A 203 17.51 -28.49 50.04
N THR A 204 18.50 -28.79 49.23
CA THR A 204 18.60 -30.12 48.57
C THR A 204 19.01 -31.19 49.56
N GLY A 205 18.90 -32.50 49.21
CA GLY A 205 19.25 -33.61 50.04
C GLY A 205 20.72 -33.64 50.51
N ASP A 206 21.59 -32.84 49.86
CA ASP A 206 22.99 -32.62 50.19
C ASP A 206 23.23 -31.22 50.81
N ASP A 207 22.20 -30.64 51.44
CA ASP A 207 22.20 -29.41 52.22
C ASP A 207 22.57 -28.11 51.44
N ARG A 208 22.48 -28.13 50.12
CA ARG A 208 22.73 -26.95 49.27
C ARG A 208 21.45 -26.13 49.06
N SER A 209 21.57 -24.80 49.09
CA SER A 209 20.47 -23.87 48.78
C SER A 209 20.95 -22.74 47.88
N LEU A 210 20.01 -22.02 47.20
CA LEU A 210 20.36 -20.86 46.40
C LEU A 210 20.88 -19.71 47.28
N SER A 211 20.33 -19.51 48.46
CA SER A 211 20.83 -18.56 49.43
C SER A 211 22.26 -18.92 49.94
N GLY A 212 22.55 -20.25 50.10
CA GLY A 212 23.90 -20.73 50.38
C GLY A 212 24.87 -20.36 49.24
N PHE A 213 24.52 -20.62 48.01
CA PHE A 213 25.31 -20.25 46.84
C PHE A 213 25.56 -18.74 46.74
N GLU A 214 24.52 -17.90 46.95
CA GLU A 214 24.68 -16.43 46.98
C GLU A 214 25.70 -16.02 48.07
N ASN A 215 25.60 -16.59 49.25
CA ASN A 215 26.50 -16.26 50.38
C ASN A 215 27.94 -16.66 50.08
N GLU A 216 28.18 -17.86 49.57
CA GLU A 216 29.52 -18.31 49.21
C GLU A 216 30.13 -17.42 48.10
N LEU A 217 29.35 -17.07 47.07
CA LEU A 217 29.81 -16.20 46.00
C LEU A 217 30.12 -14.79 46.54
N ASN A 218 29.29 -14.28 47.44
CA ASN A 218 29.48 -12.97 48.05
C ASN A 218 30.74 -12.91 48.94
N ILE A 219 31.10 -14.01 49.58
CA ILE A 219 32.39 -14.10 50.32
C ILE A 219 33.56 -13.94 49.32
N LEU A 220 33.49 -14.55 48.17
CA LEU A 220 34.53 -14.46 47.13
C LEU A 220 34.58 -13.07 46.46
N LEU A 221 33.45 -12.33 46.42
CA LEU A 221 33.35 -11.00 45.80
C LEU A 221 33.71 -9.86 46.75
N ARG A 222 33.86 -10.11 48.05
CA ARG A 222 34.26 -9.07 49.07
C ARG A 222 35.48 -8.23 48.67
N PRO A 223 36.56 -8.79 48.08
CA PRO A 223 37.72 -7.98 47.69
C PRO A 223 37.44 -6.92 46.61
N TRP A 224 36.30 -7.00 45.92
CA TRP A 224 35.88 -6.07 44.88
C TRP A 224 34.73 -5.17 45.30
N ASP A 225 34.35 -5.12 46.58
CA ASP A 225 33.23 -4.34 47.12
C ASP A 225 31.91 -4.57 46.36
N SER A 226 31.69 -5.81 45.91
CA SER A 226 30.55 -6.18 45.04
C SER A 226 29.68 -7.25 45.72
N GLU A 227 28.36 -7.13 45.53
CA GLU A 227 27.37 -8.08 46.04
C GLU A 227 26.57 -8.70 44.88
N PHE A 228 26.45 -10.01 44.85
CA PHE A 228 25.65 -10.78 43.95
C PHE A 228 24.29 -11.15 44.57
N LYS A 229 23.18 -10.90 43.83
CA LYS A 229 21.81 -11.28 44.25
C LYS A 229 21.06 -11.96 43.11
N LEU A 230 20.55 -13.15 43.34
CA LEU A 230 19.62 -13.83 42.41
C LEU A 230 18.24 -13.18 42.49
N LYS A 231 17.63 -12.95 41.31
CA LYS A 231 16.28 -12.44 41.20
C LYS A 231 15.46 -13.38 40.32
N PHE A 232 14.26 -13.77 40.77
CA PHE A 232 13.29 -14.58 40.05
C PHE A 232 12.02 -13.73 39.81
N PRO A 233 12.00 -12.84 38.82
CA PRO A 233 10.82 -12.04 38.55
C PRO A 233 9.70 -12.94 38.04
N ALA A 234 8.45 -12.62 38.39
CA ALA A 234 7.32 -13.28 37.77
C ALA A 234 7.29 -12.96 36.26
N PRO A 235 7.08 -13.95 35.38
CA PRO A 235 7.00 -13.71 33.94
C PRO A 235 5.83 -12.79 33.63
N SER A 236 6.02 -11.89 32.67
CA SER A 236 4.97 -11.04 32.13
C SER A 236 3.89 -11.89 31.42
N ALA A 237 2.67 -11.35 31.29
CA ALA A 237 1.63 -12.04 30.54
C ALA A 237 2.07 -12.32 29.08
N ALA A 238 2.77 -11.40 28.46
CA ALA A 238 3.33 -11.58 27.11
C ALA A 238 4.35 -12.74 27.05
N GLU A 239 5.22 -12.88 28.04
CA GLU A 239 6.18 -14.00 28.11
C GLU A 239 5.47 -15.34 28.33
N ILE A 240 4.43 -15.38 29.17
CA ILE A 240 3.62 -16.58 29.40
C ILE A 240 2.95 -16.98 28.10
N ILE A 241 2.28 -16.06 27.42
CA ILE A 241 1.60 -16.31 26.15
C ILE A 241 2.60 -16.82 25.11
N LYS A 242 3.74 -16.12 24.96
CA LYS A 242 4.77 -16.51 23.99
C LYS A 242 5.40 -17.88 24.26
N SER A 243 5.47 -18.32 25.51
CA SER A 243 6.10 -19.59 25.87
C SER A 243 5.14 -20.75 26.00
N MET A 244 3.88 -20.52 26.39
CA MET A 244 2.91 -21.55 26.76
C MET A 244 1.72 -21.66 25.81
N LEU A 245 1.47 -20.65 24.93
CA LEU A 245 0.35 -20.69 23.99
C LEU A 245 0.60 -21.73 22.91
N GLY A 246 -0.22 -22.76 22.89
CA GLY A 246 -0.42 -23.68 21.78
C GLY A 246 -1.82 -23.50 21.20
N TRP A 247 -1.99 -23.73 19.91
CA TRP A 247 -3.28 -23.74 19.26
C TRP A 247 -3.33 -24.81 18.17
N ASP A 248 -4.51 -25.37 17.96
CA ASP A 248 -4.81 -26.37 16.94
C ASP A 248 -6.02 -25.91 16.12
N LEU A 249 -5.98 -26.18 14.82
CA LEU A 249 -7.13 -26.05 13.94
C LEU A 249 -7.78 -27.42 13.80
N PHE A 250 -9.07 -27.50 14.11
CA PHE A 250 -9.83 -28.74 13.93
C PHE A 250 -10.56 -28.71 12.60
N ASP A 251 -10.25 -29.69 11.75
CA ASP A 251 -11.06 -29.95 10.56
C ASP A 251 -12.39 -30.57 11.00
N GLN A 252 -13.49 -29.86 10.73
CA GLN A 252 -14.83 -30.31 11.13
C GLN A 252 -15.26 -31.60 10.42
N PHE A 253 -14.72 -31.90 9.24
CA PHE A 253 -15.05 -33.11 8.50
C PHE A 253 -14.30 -34.35 9.04
N HIS A 254 -13.07 -34.19 9.44
CA HIS A 254 -12.21 -35.27 9.88
C HIS A 254 -12.09 -35.38 11.40
N GLY A 255 -12.52 -34.35 12.16
CA GLY A 255 -12.46 -34.34 13.63
C GLY A 255 -11.03 -34.40 14.19
N LYS A 256 -10.02 -34.04 13.41
CA LYS A 256 -8.61 -34.09 13.78
C LYS A 256 -8.02 -32.70 13.87
N ALA A 257 -7.19 -32.51 14.89
CA ALA A 257 -6.34 -31.35 14.99
C ALA A 257 -5.26 -31.38 13.89
N GLN A 258 -5.10 -30.31 13.17
CA GLN A 258 -4.09 -30.14 12.11
C GLN A 258 -3.38 -28.80 12.28
N GLY A 259 -2.09 -28.78 11.96
CA GLY A 259 -1.34 -27.54 11.85
C GLY A 259 -1.87 -26.69 10.69
N ILE A 260 -1.66 -25.39 10.76
CA ILE A 260 -2.07 -24.45 9.69
C ILE A 260 -1.43 -24.82 8.34
N ASP A 261 -0.28 -25.47 8.36
CA ASP A 261 0.50 -25.87 7.19
C ASP A 261 -0.24 -26.89 6.30
N TYR A 262 -1.21 -27.59 6.86
CA TYR A 262 -2.05 -28.56 6.12
C TYR A 262 -3.20 -27.89 5.36
N TYR A 263 -3.46 -26.61 5.62
CA TYR A 263 -4.49 -25.86 4.93
C TYR A 263 -3.90 -25.11 3.73
N GLY A 264 -4.70 -24.97 2.68
CA GLY A 264 -4.29 -24.21 1.49
C GLY A 264 -3.94 -22.76 1.83
N SER A 265 -3.01 -22.16 1.07
CA SER A 265 -2.48 -20.80 1.28
C SER A 265 -3.57 -19.71 1.37
N GLY A 266 -4.68 -19.86 0.65
CA GLY A 266 -5.83 -18.95 0.76
C GLY A 266 -6.47 -18.98 2.15
N PHE A 267 -6.64 -20.16 2.76
CA PHE A 267 -7.15 -20.28 4.12
C PHE A 267 -6.18 -19.69 5.14
N GLN A 268 -4.89 -19.96 5.00
CA GLN A 268 -3.86 -19.46 5.90
C GLN A 268 -3.86 -17.92 5.94
N ARG A 269 -3.98 -17.26 4.78
CA ARG A 269 -4.11 -15.79 4.68
C ARG A 269 -5.41 -15.29 5.28
N HIS A 270 -6.52 -15.97 5.02
CA HIS A 270 -7.80 -15.62 5.61
C HIS A 270 -7.76 -15.75 7.14
N PHE A 271 -7.05 -16.73 7.66
CA PHE A 271 -6.86 -16.91 9.11
C PHE A 271 -6.07 -15.76 9.72
N ILE A 272 -4.92 -15.37 9.14
CA ILE A 272 -4.13 -14.21 9.59
C ILE A 272 -5.00 -12.93 9.55
N TYR A 273 -5.74 -12.74 8.47
CA TYR A 273 -6.67 -11.63 8.36
C TYR A 273 -7.74 -11.64 9.47
N SER A 274 -8.34 -12.80 9.75
CA SER A 274 -9.36 -12.92 10.80
C SER A 274 -8.79 -12.55 12.18
N LEU A 275 -7.52 -12.87 12.43
CA LEU A 275 -6.83 -12.47 13.65
C LEU A 275 -6.61 -10.96 13.74
N ILE A 276 -6.23 -10.31 12.64
CA ILE A 276 -6.12 -8.83 12.61
C ILE A 276 -7.49 -8.20 12.89
N GLN A 277 -8.55 -8.73 12.29
CA GLN A 277 -9.92 -8.25 12.52
C GLN A 277 -10.35 -8.45 13.98
N LEU A 278 -10.06 -9.60 14.58
CA LEU A 278 -10.34 -9.87 15.99
C LEU A 278 -9.49 -8.97 16.90
N GLY A 279 -8.20 -8.77 16.55
CA GLY A 279 -7.31 -7.90 17.30
C GLY A 279 -7.89 -6.49 17.47
N SER A 280 -8.54 -5.95 16.43
CA SER A 280 -9.20 -4.65 16.51
C SER A 280 -10.34 -4.57 17.57
N ARG A 281 -10.90 -5.71 17.97
CA ARG A 281 -11.99 -5.79 18.96
C ARG A 281 -11.49 -6.15 20.35
N TYR A 282 -10.38 -6.90 20.44
CA TYR A 282 -9.85 -7.45 21.70
C TYR A 282 -8.68 -6.66 22.27
N VAL A 283 -7.94 -5.90 21.44
CA VAL A 283 -6.98 -4.93 21.97
C VAL A 283 -7.79 -3.81 22.62
N GLY A 284 -7.94 -3.91 23.93
CA GLY A 284 -8.62 -2.91 24.73
C GLY A 284 -7.94 -1.55 24.54
N LYS A 285 -8.68 -0.46 24.69
CA LYS A 285 -8.05 0.84 24.94
C LYS A 285 -7.17 0.62 26.16
N LYS A 286 -5.85 0.55 25.94
CA LYS A 286 -4.89 0.55 27.06
C LYS A 286 -5.34 1.69 27.94
N ALA A 287 -5.94 1.35 29.09
CA ALA A 287 -6.24 2.36 30.08
C ALA A 287 -4.91 3.03 30.34
N THR A 288 -4.76 4.25 29.87
CA THR A 288 -3.58 5.05 30.08
C THR A 288 -3.42 5.12 31.60
N LYS A 289 -2.63 4.20 32.18
CA LYS A 289 -2.01 4.52 33.45
C LYS A 289 -1.38 5.87 33.16
N LYS A 290 -1.77 6.91 33.89
CA LYS A 290 -1.14 8.22 33.83
C LYS A 290 0.34 8.06 34.18
N THR A 291 1.10 7.54 33.23
CA THR A 291 2.54 7.57 33.24
C THR A 291 2.90 8.84 32.52
N ASN A 292 3.71 9.68 33.14
CA ASN A 292 4.28 10.88 32.51
C ASN A 292 5.21 10.53 31.32
N ASP A 293 5.09 9.35 30.77
CA ASP A 293 5.96 8.84 29.72
C ASP A 293 5.21 8.71 28.40
N PHE A 294 5.80 9.23 27.33
CA PHE A 294 5.24 9.16 25.99
C PHE A 294 5.17 7.70 25.51
N THR A 295 3.95 7.16 25.43
CA THR A 295 3.66 5.79 25.00
C THR A 295 2.52 5.81 23.98
N PRO A 296 2.80 6.19 22.72
CA PRO A 296 1.77 6.28 21.68
C PRO A 296 1.24 4.91 21.28
N SER A 297 -0.04 4.87 20.94
CA SER A 297 -0.70 3.68 20.40
C SER A 297 -0.85 3.79 18.88
N LEU A 298 0.13 3.30 18.13
CA LEU A 298 0.01 3.09 16.68
C LEU A 298 0.21 1.61 16.39
N ASN A 299 -0.75 1.02 15.69
CA ASN A 299 -0.64 -0.32 15.15
C ASN A 299 -0.68 -0.22 13.61
N LEU A 300 0.46 -0.43 12.95
CA LEU A 300 0.61 -0.35 11.51
C LEU A 300 0.69 -1.74 10.91
N VAL A 301 -0.21 -2.06 9.98
CA VAL A 301 -0.15 -3.30 9.19
C VAL A 301 0.34 -2.98 7.78
N LEU A 302 1.43 -3.60 7.39
CA LEU A 302 1.94 -3.60 6.02
C LEU A 302 1.60 -4.95 5.38
N PHE A 303 0.78 -4.93 4.33
CA PHE A 303 0.32 -6.14 3.68
C PHE A 303 0.73 -6.13 2.20
N GLU A 304 1.60 -7.07 1.80
CA GLU A 304 1.96 -7.28 0.40
C GLU A 304 1.08 -8.34 -0.24
N GLU A 305 0.58 -8.01 -1.44
CA GLU A 305 -0.25 -8.88 -2.30
C GLU A 305 -1.34 -9.63 -1.50
N PRO A 306 -2.23 -8.92 -0.80
CA PRO A 306 -3.28 -9.56 0.01
C PRO A 306 -4.17 -10.49 -0.83
N GLU A 307 -4.25 -10.27 -2.13
CA GLU A 307 -5.02 -11.06 -3.10
C GLU A 307 -4.44 -12.43 -3.43
N ALA A 308 -3.16 -12.66 -3.17
CA ALA A 308 -2.49 -13.88 -3.61
C ALA A 308 -3.22 -15.13 -3.10
N PHE A 309 -3.47 -16.08 -4.01
CA PHE A 309 -4.19 -17.34 -3.77
C PHE A 309 -5.68 -17.20 -3.41
N LEU A 310 -6.27 -16.01 -3.55
CA LEU A 310 -7.70 -15.78 -3.33
C LEU A 310 -8.45 -15.67 -4.65
N HIS A 311 -9.64 -16.27 -4.72
CA HIS A 311 -10.56 -16.05 -5.83
C HIS A 311 -11.18 -14.64 -5.79
N PRO A 312 -11.58 -14.05 -6.93
CA PRO A 312 -12.11 -12.68 -6.99
C PRO A 312 -13.15 -12.32 -5.93
N PRO A 313 -14.18 -13.12 -5.64
CA PRO A 313 -15.13 -12.81 -4.57
C PRO A 313 -14.49 -12.72 -3.17
N GLN A 314 -13.48 -13.55 -2.90
CA GLN A 314 -12.75 -13.51 -1.64
C GLN A 314 -11.84 -12.29 -1.53
N GLN A 315 -11.26 -11.84 -2.66
CA GLN A 315 -10.49 -10.60 -2.74
C GLN A 315 -11.36 -9.39 -2.38
N GLU A 316 -12.58 -9.29 -2.92
CA GLU A 316 -13.51 -8.21 -2.58
C GLU A 316 -13.92 -8.23 -1.09
N ILE A 317 -14.16 -9.42 -0.52
CA ILE A 317 -14.46 -9.57 0.90
C ILE A 317 -13.28 -9.09 1.73
N LEU A 318 -12.05 -9.52 1.40
CA LEU A 318 -10.85 -9.14 2.11
C LEU A 318 -10.61 -7.63 2.02
N ALA A 319 -10.75 -7.03 0.84
CA ALA A 319 -10.59 -5.58 0.66
C ALA A 319 -11.55 -4.79 1.55
N ARG A 320 -12.86 -5.12 1.54
CA ARG A 320 -13.86 -4.47 2.41
C ARG A 320 -13.53 -4.62 3.89
N ASN A 321 -13.07 -5.77 4.26
CA ASN A 321 -12.75 -6.07 5.65
C ASN A 321 -11.49 -5.31 6.13
N LEU A 322 -10.45 -5.20 5.30
CA LEU A 322 -9.27 -4.37 5.62
C LEU A 322 -9.63 -2.90 5.77
N MET A 323 -10.52 -2.37 4.92
CA MET A 323 -11.06 -1.02 5.07
C MET A 323 -11.85 -0.86 6.37
N ALA A 324 -12.66 -1.84 6.75
CA ALA A 324 -13.41 -1.82 8.01
C ALA A 324 -12.48 -1.84 9.24
N VAL A 325 -11.43 -2.65 9.21
CA VAL A 325 -10.39 -2.67 10.26
C VAL A 325 -9.71 -1.31 10.38
N ALA A 326 -9.29 -0.72 9.26
CA ALA A 326 -8.68 0.61 9.25
C ALA A 326 -9.63 1.70 9.78
N SER A 327 -10.93 1.58 9.47
CA SER A 327 -11.97 2.53 9.93
C SER A 327 -12.25 2.41 11.42
N SER A 328 -11.92 1.30 12.08
CA SER A 328 -12.07 1.13 13.53
C SER A 328 -11.19 2.09 14.36
N GLY A 329 -10.16 2.65 13.73
CA GLY A 329 -9.24 3.63 14.32
C GLY A 329 -8.10 3.03 15.16
N HIS A 330 -8.11 1.72 15.43
CA HIS A 330 -7.06 1.02 16.18
C HIS A 330 -5.87 0.61 15.30
N TRP A 331 -6.14 0.38 14.01
CA TRP A 331 -5.16 -0.08 13.03
C TRP A 331 -5.05 0.90 11.87
N GLN A 332 -3.86 1.06 11.38
CA GLN A 332 -3.60 1.72 10.10
C GLN A 332 -3.08 0.66 9.13
N VAL A 333 -3.73 0.54 7.97
CA VAL A 333 -3.46 -0.52 7.00
C VAL A 333 -2.85 0.07 5.74
N VAL A 334 -1.71 -0.47 5.34
CA VAL A 334 -1.06 -0.18 4.06
C VAL A 334 -0.99 -1.48 3.27
N ALA A 335 -1.66 -1.54 2.14
CA ALA A 335 -1.68 -2.72 1.28
C ALA A 335 -1.03 -2.42 -0.07
N ALA A 336 -0.05 -3.23 -0.48
CA ALA A 336 0.47 -3.22 -1.84
C ALA A 336 -0.18 -4.36 -2.63
N THR A 337 -0.90 -4.02 -3.70
CA THR A 337 -1.70 -4.98 -4.45
C THR A 337 -1.45 -4.90 -5.95
N HIS A 338 -1.73 -6.00 -6.64
CA HIS A 338 -1.86 -6.10 -8.10
C HIS A 338 -3.31 -6.40 -8.54
N SER A 339 -4.25 -6.42 -7.59
CA SER A 339 -5.65 -6.73 -7.89
C SER A 339 -6.52 -5.47 -7.90
N SER A 340 -7.24 -5.28 -8.98
CA SER A 340 -8.25 -4.23 -9.13
C SER A 340 -9.44 -4.37 -8.17
N HIS A 341 -9.65 -5.56 -7.59
CA HIS A 341 -10.69 -5.79 -6.58
C HIS A 341 -10.43 -5.07 -5.25
N PHE A 342 -9.19 -4.63 -5.00
CA PHE A 342 -8.83 -3.85 -3.81
C PHE A 342 -9.06 -2.35 -3.99
N VAL A 343 -9.23 -1.88 -5.23
CA VAL A 343 -9.53 -0.47 -5.49
C VAL A 343 -10.98 -0.19 -5.10
N SER A 344 -11.17 0.74 -4.18
CA SER A 344 -12.51 1.15 -3.74
C SER A 344 -13.28 1.78 -4.88
N LYS A 345 -14.56 1.46 -4.98
CA LYS A 345 -15.50 2.11 -5.89
C LYS A 345 -15.94 3.49 -5.36
N ASN A 346 -15.72 3.77 -4.08
CA ASN A 346 -16.08 5.04 -3.48
C ASN A 346 -15.06 6.13 -3.85
N ALA A 347 -15.53 7.19 -4.48
CA ALA A 347 -14.71 8.34 -4.87
C ALA A 347 -13.97 9.00 -3.69
N ALA A 348 -14.55 8.97 -2.49
CA ALA A 348 -13.92 9.49 -1.28
C ALA A 348 -12.64 8.74 -0.89
N ASP A 349 -12.45 7.52 -1.38
CA ASP A 349 -11.28 6.69 -1.09
C ASP A 349 -10.17 6.85 -2.14
N ILE A 350 -10.41 7.55 -3.25
CA ILE A 350 -9.39 7.82 -4.27
C ILE A 350 -8.13 8.46 -3.68
N PRO A 351 -8.21 9.42 -2.75
CA PRO A 351 -7.03 9.96 -2.09
C PRO A 351 -6.25 8.96 -1.22
N ALA A 352 -6.79 7.77 -0.97
CA ALA A 352 -6.08 6.68 -0.29
C ALA A 352 -5.24 5.82 -1.25
N VAL A 353 -5.43 5.99 -2.56
CA VAL A 353 -4.69 5.28 -3.60
C VAL A 353 -3.40 6.02 -3.90
N VAL A 354 -2.28 5.33 -3.75
CA VAL A 354 -0.94 5.79 -4.10
C VAL A 354 -0.47 4.98 -5.29
N ARG A 355 -0.38 5.61 -6.44
CA ARG A 355 0.12 4.94 -7.63
C ARG A 355 1.62 5.16 -7.79
N LEU A 356 2.34 4.08 -8.02
CA LEU A 356 3.77 4.12 -8.32
C LEU A 356 3.99 3.78 -9.79
N ARG A 357 4.96 4.48 -10.38
CA ARG A 357 5.45 4.23 -11.75
C ARG A 357 6.97 4.18 -11.72
N ARG A 358 7.54 3.36 -12.58
CA ARG A 358 8.99 3.36 -12.82
C ARG A 358 9.29 4.02 -14.17
N SER A 359 10.16 5.03 -14.16
CA SER A 359 10.62 5.74 -15.35
C SER A 359 12.13 5.92 -15.27
N ALA A 360 12.87 5.50 -16.31
CA ALA A 360 14.34 5.58 -16.35
C ALA A 360 15.04 5.06 -15.08
N GLY A 361 14.54 3.94 -14.53
CA GLY A 361 15.07 3.34 -13.30
C GLY A 361 14.56 3.96 -11.99
N ARG A 362 13.99 5.16 -12.02
CA ARG A 362 13.45 5.89 -10.85
C ARG A 362 12.01 5.50 -10.58
N CYS A 363 11.66 5.41 -9.31
CA CYS A 363 10.27 5.23 -8.88
C CYS A 363 9.66 6.61 -8.60
N GLU A 364 8.53 6.88 -9.21
CA GLU A 364 7.75 8.10 -9.04
C GLU A 364 6.43 7.77 -8.33
N VAL A 365 6.02 8.63 -7.42
CA VAL A 365 4.79 8.51 -6.64
C VAL A 365 3.76 9.51 -7.12
N PHE A 366 2.56 9.03 -7.40
CA PHE A 366 1.40 9.84 -7.78
C PHE A 366 0.27 9.57 -6.79
N GLN A 367 -0.27 10.64 -6.24
CA GLN A 367 -1.37 10.57 -5.30
C GLN A 367 -2.25 11.80 -5.45
N ILE A 368 -3.55 11.61 -5.48
CA ILE A 368 -4.52 12.70 -5.55
C ILE A 368 -4.91 13.06 -4.12
N ASP A 369 -4.51 14.23 -3.66
CA ASP A 369 -4.99 14.73 -2.37
C ASP A 369 -6.46 15.23 -2.47
N PRO A 370 -7.13 15.51 -1.34
CA PRO A 370 -8.54 15.95 -1.37
C PRO A 370 -8.77 17.26 -2.11
N ALA A 371 -7.80 18.19 -2.12
CA ALA A 371 -7.93 19.44 -2.85
C ALA A 371 -7.82 19.20 -4.36
N ALA A 372 -6.81 18.43 -4.78
CA ALA A 372 -6.64 18.00 -6.16
C ALA A 372 -7.82 17.16 -6.66
N TRP A 373 -8.45 16.37 -5.78
CA TRP A 373 -9.69 15.68 -6.11
C TRP A 373 -10.84 16.65 -6.38
N GLY A 374 -11.00 17.68 -5.54
CA GLY A 374 -11.98 18.75 -5.75
C GLY A 374 -11.79 19.45 -7.11
N GLU A 375 -10.57 19.84 -7.44
CA GLU A 375 -10.24 20.44 -8.75
C GLU A 375 -10.55 19.49 -9.92
N ASN A 376 -10.33 18.18 -9.75
CA ASN A 376 -10.68 17.19 -10.77
C ASN A 376 -12.20 17.13 -11.00
N VAL A 377 -12.98 17.17 -9.94
CA VAL A 377 -14.45 17.22 -9.99
C VAL A 377 -14.90 18.48 -10.71
N ASP A 378 -14.34 19.64 -10.37
CA ASP A 378 -14.67 20.93 -11.01
C ASP A 378 -14.33 20.93 -12.50
N SER A 379 -13.18 20.40 -12.89
CA SER A 379 -12.79 20.25 -14.30
C SER A 379 -13.79 19.36 -15.06
N ASN A 380 -14.27 18.29 -14.43
CA ASN A 380 -15.27 17.40 -15.02
C ASN A 380 -16.65 18.07 -15.22
N GLN A 381 -16.96 19.11 -14.46
CA GLN A 381 -18.22 19.87 -14.59
C GLN A 381 -18.29 20.73 -15.88
N THR A 382 -17.17 20.98 -16.56
CA THR A 382 -17.12 21.76 -17.82
C THR A 382 -18.08 21.21 -18.86
N ILE A 383 -18.22 19.89 -18.94
CA ILE A 383 -19.15 19.25 -19.90
C ILE A 383 -20.62 19.65 -19.66
N THR A 384 -21.01 19.84 -18.41
CA THR A 384 -22.38 20.28 -18.06
C THR A 384 -22.64 21.71 -18.59
N ALA A 385 -21.61 22.58 -18.51
CA ALA A 385 -21.72 23.94 -19.04
C ALA A 385 -21.86 23.93 -20.59
N ILE A 386 -21.08 23.08 -21.27
CA ILE A 386 -21.20 22.87 -22.72
C ILE A 386 -22.60 22.34 -23.06
N GLY A 387 -23.05 21.29 -22.36
CA GLY A 387 -24.33 20.65 -22.64
C GLY A 387 -25.53 21.58 -22.52
N LYS A 388 -25.50 22.56 -21.60
CA LYS A 388 -26.58 23.56 -21.45
C LYS A 388 -26.74 24.47 -22.68
N LYS A 389 -25.70 24.62 -23.52
CA LYS A 389 -25.77 25.44 -24.75
C LYS A 389 -26.55 24.75 -25.88
N TYR A 390 -26.68 23.43 -25.83
CA TYR A 390 -27.25 22.64 -26.91
C TYR A 390 -28.57 21.96 -26.51
N PRO A 391 -29.73 22.27 -27.17
CA PRO A 391 -31.04 21.79 -26.74
C PRO A 391 -31.19 20.26 -26.66
N LYS A 392 -30.53 19.51 -27.53
CA LYS A 392 -30.54 18.05 -27.53
C LYS A 392 -29.78 17.47 -26.33
N MET A 393 -28.66 18.07 -26.01
CA MET A 393 -27.82 17.70 -24.88
C MET A 393 -28.45 18.14 -23.57
N ALA A 394 -28.99 19.34 -23.52
CA ALA A 394 -29.68 19.89 -22.34
C ALA A 394 -30.87 19.01 -21.89
N LYS A 395 -31.57 18.36 -22.84
CA LYS A 395 -32.65 17.41 -22.53
C LYS A 395 -32.16 16.10 -21.87
N ARG A 396 -30.89 15.76 -22.03
CA ARG A 396 -30.26 14.56 -21.45
C ARG A 396 -29.56 14.84 -20.13
N LEU A 397 -29.30 16.11 -19.83
CA LEU A 397 -28.69 16.55 -18.57
C LEU A 397 -29.78 16.73 -17.53
N HIS A 398 -29.54 16.19 -16.34
CA HIS A 398 -30.35 16.45 -15.15
C HIS A 398 -29.70 17.54 -14.30
N GLU A 399 -30.49 18.22 -13.46
CA GLU A 399 -29.97 19.25 -12.53
C GLU A 399 -28.89 18.68 -11.63
N ASP A 400 -29.00 17.40 -11.28
CA ASP A 400 -28.05 16.70 -10.42
C ASP A 400 -26.68 16.45 -11.07
N ASP A 401 -26.60 16.48 -12.43
CA ASP A 401 -25.35 16.26 -13.15
C ASP A 401 -24.29 17.35 -12.87
N SER A 402 -24.71 18.50 -12.37
CA SER A 402 -23.84 19.60 -11.95
C SER A 402 -23.41 19.53 -10.48
N LYS A 403 -23.81 18.49 -9.73
CA LYS A 403 -23.48 18.35 -8.31
C LYS A 403 -22.23 17.48 -8.14
N PRO A 404 -21.31 17.83 -7.21
CA PRO A 404 -20.14 17.01 -6.88
C PRO A 404 -20.50 15.59 -6.46
N GLU A 405 -21.63 15.41 -5.78
CA GLU A 405 -22.14 14.10 -5.36
C GLU A 405 -22.45 13.20 -6.54
N MET A 406 -22.91 13.75 -7.66
CA MET A 406 -23.15 12.98 -8.88
C MET A 406 -21.85 12.51 -9.53
N GLU A 407 -20.78 13.29 -9.47
CA GLU A 407 -19.46 12.83 -9.92
C GLU A 407 -18.98 11.63 -9.07
N ALA A 408 -19.24 11.64 -7.77
CA ALA A 408 -18.95 10.49 -6.91
C ALA A 408 -19.76 9.24 -7.31
N VAL A 409 -21.05 9.40 -7.64
CA VAL A 409 -21.89 8.29 -8.16
C VAL A 409 -21.37 7.76 -9.49
N LYS A 410 -20.96 8.65 -10.42
CA LYS A 410 -20.37 8.26 -11.70
C LYS A 410 -19.10 7.44 -11.48
N HIS A 411 -18.20 7.90 -10.61
CA HIS A 411 -16.98 7.16 -10.28
C HIS A 411 -17.29 5.79 -9.64
N PHE A 412 -18.28 5.71 -8.75
CA PHE A 412 -18.72 4.43 -8.19
C PHE A 412 -19.16 3.44 -9.26
N LEU A 413 -19.89 3.90 -10.28
CA LEU A 413 -20.34 3.08 -11.40
C LEU A 413 -19.19 2.70 -12.34
N TRP A 414 -18.21 3.57 -12.51
CA TRP A 414 -17.12 3.39 -13.48
C TRP A 414 -15.95 2.60 -12.93
N LEU A 415 -15.62 2.73 -11.63
CA LEU A 415 -14.52 2.02 -10.99
C LEU A 415 -14.92 0.59 -10.59
N ASN A 416 -15.38 -0.19 -11.58
CA ASN A 416 -15.48 -1.64 -11.41
C ASN A 416 -14.10 -2.30 -11.55
N PRO A 417 -13.92 -3.57 -11.11
CA PRO A 417 -12.63 -4.24 -11.18
C PRO A 417 -11.99 -4.27 -12.57
N ASP A 418 -12.80 -4.41 -13.63
CA ASP A 418 -12.28 -4.45 -14.99
C ASP A 418 -11.66 -3.11 -15.36
N ARG A 419 -12.40 -2.00 -15.20
CA ARG A 419 -11.89 -0.66 -15.51
C ARG A 419 -10.78 -0.22 -14.55
N SER A 420 -10.86 -0.57 -13.28
CA SER A 420 -9.79 -0.28 -12.30
C SER A 420 -8.46 -0.94 -12.63
N SER A 421 -8.41 -1.82 -13.63
CA SER A 421 -7.15 -2.37 -14.16
C SER A 421 -6.21 -1.31 -14.73
N PHE A 422 -6.70 -0.11 -15.08
CA PHE A 422 -5.85 1.00 -15.52
C PHE A 422 -4.84 1.44 -14.45
N PHE A 423 -5.13 1.26 -13.17
CA PHE A 423 -4.18 1.59 -12.10
C PHE A 423 -2.87 0.79 -12.20
N PHE A 424 -2.92 -0.37 -12.84
CA PHE A 424 -1.80 -1.31 -12.97
C PHE A 424 -1.15 -1.29 -14.36
N ALA A 425 -1.78 -0.60 -15.33
CA ALA A 425 -1.27 -0.53 -16.69
C ALA A 425 -0.09 0.44 -16.83
N ASN A 426 0.83 0.13 -17.72
CA ASN A 426 1.89 1.07 -18.12
C ASN A 426 1.36 2.16 -19.04
N HIS A 427 0.43 1.79 -19.91
CA HIS A 427 -0.22 2.67 -20.88
C HIS A 427 -1.69 2.29 -21.03
N VAL A 428 -2.56 3.28 -21.23
CA VAL A 428 -4.00 3.11 -21.40
C VAL A 428 -4.43 3.70 -22.73
N LEU A 429 -5.11 2.91 -23.53
CA LEU A 429 -5.82 3.37 -24.72
C LEU A 429 -7.27 3.63 -24.35
N LEU A 430 -7.65 4.90 -24.30
CA LEU A 430 -9.03 5.34 -24.06
C LEU A 430 -9.82 5.26 -25.37
N VAL A 431 -10.96 4.56 -25.34
CA VAL A 431 -11.87 4.45 -26.47
C VAL A 431 -13.29 4.78 -26.04
N GLU A 432 -14.17 5.08 -26.99
CA GLU A 432 -15.54 5.50 -26.68
C GLU A 432 -16.34 4.42 -25.95
N GLY A 433 -16.24 3.18 -26.41
CA GLY A 433 -17.10 2.13 -25.88
C GLY A 433 -16.64 0.69 -26.11
N ALA A 434 -17.55 -0.21 -25.82
CA ALA A 434 -17.32 -1.66 -25.87
C ALA A 434 -16.98 -2.19 -27.27
N THR A 435 -17.35 -1.47 -28.32
CA THR A 435 -17.12 -1.89 -29.71
C THR A 435 -15.63 -1.84 -30.05
N GLU A 436 -14.99 -0.71 -29.76
CA GLU A 436 -13.56 -0.50 -29.97
C GLU A 436 -12.75 -1.44 -29.07
N VAL A 437 -13.15 -1.60 -27.80
CA VAL A 437 -12.50 -2.56 -26.88
C VAL A 437 -12.53 -3.97 -27.46
N ALA A 438 -13.68 -4.42 -27.94
CA ALA A 438 -13.84 -5.77 -28.49
C ALA A 438 -12.99 -5.98 -29.76
N LEU A 439 -12.99 -5.00 -30.67
CA LEU A 439 -12.21 -5.07 -31.90
C LEU A 439 -10.70 -5.03 -31.62
N VAL A 440 -10.22 -4.09 -30.79
CA VAL A 440 -8.80 -3.99 -30.46
C VAL A 440 -8.31 -5.27 -29.80
N ASN A 441 -9.04 -5.79 -28.81
CA ASN A 441 -8.67 -7.03 -28.13
C ASN A 441 -8.64 -8.23 -29.09
N ARG A 442 -9.57 -8.28 -30.07
CA ARG A 442 -9.58 -9.31 -31.13
C ARG A 442 -8.35 -9.20 -32.02
N LEU A 443 -8.02 -8.01 -32.49
CA LEU A 443 -6.86 -7.75 -33.35
C LEU A 443 -5.53 -8.03 -32.62
N VAL A 444 -5.45 -7.73 -31.31
CA VAL A 444 -4.31 -8.12 -30.47
C VAL A 444 -4.21 -9.64 -30.37
N GLY A 445 -5.31 -10.33 -30.11
CA GLY A 445 -5.36 -11.80 -30.05
C GLY A 445 -4.94 -12.48 -31.36
N ASP A 446 -5.26 -11.86 -32.50
CA ASP A 446 -4.87 -12.33 -33.83
C ASP A 446 -3.45 -11.90 -34.26
N GLY A 447 -2.71 -11.20 -33.40
CA GLY A 447 -1.34 -10.74 -33.66
C GLY A 447 -1.24 -9.65 -34.73
N LYS A 448 -2.31 -8.90 -34.99
CA LYS A 448 -2.36 -7.86 -36.04
C LYS A 448 -1.90 -6.48 -35.56
N ILE A 449 -1.78 -6.25 -34.26
CA ILE A 449 -1.30 -5.00 -33.67
C ILE A 449 0.17 -5.17 -33.28
N ALA A 450 1.03 -4.42 -33.97
CA ALA A 450 2.45 -4.39 -33.60
C ALA A 450 2.63 -3.70 -32.24
N ASN A 451 3.65 -4.13 -31.48
CA ASN A 451 3.94 -3.62 -30.14
C ASN A 451 2.85 -3.82 -29.07
N ALA A 452 1.90 -4.72 -29.28
CA ALA A 452 0.90 -5.07 -28.28
C ALA A 452 1.50 -5.62 -26.97
N ASP A 453 2.74 -6.10 -27.02
CA ASP A 453 3.56 -6.56 -25.89
C ASP A 453 4.07 -5.42 -24.95
N CYS A 454 3.79 -4.16 -25.27
CA CYS A 454 4.14 -3.02 -24.39
C CYS A 454 3.33 -2.96 -23.08
N GLY A 455 2.35 -3.82 -22.90
CA GLY A 455 1.52 -3.89 -21.69
C GLY A 455 0.53 -2.74 -21.58
N PHE A 456 -0.21 -2.47 -22.66
CA PHE A 456 -1.29 -1.50 -22.64
C PHE A 456 -2.64 -2.12 -22.25
N TYR A 457 -3.52 -1.28 -21.74
CA TYR A 457 -4.89 -1.63 -21.40
C TYR A 457 -5.86 -0.78 -22.21
N VAL A 458 -6.89 -1.40 -22.79
CA VAL A 458 -7.94 -0.70 -23.55
C VAL A 458 -9.08 -0.40 -22.60
N LEU A 459 -9.38 0.89 -22.39
CA LEU A 459 -10.41 1.34 -21.45
C LEU A 459 -11.65 1.84 -22.20
N ASP A 460 -12.78 1.18 -21.95
CA ASP A 460 -14.12 1.65 -22.33
C ASP A 460 -14.51 2.88 -21.48
N CYS A 461 -14.61 4.04 -22.09
CA CYS A 461 -15.02 5.29 -21.45
C CYS A 461 -16.53 5.44 -21.26
N ILE A 462 -17.34 4.45 -21.62
CA ILE A 462 -18.82 4.50 -21.51
C ILE A 462 -19.38 5.71 -22.29
N GLY A 463 -18.85 5.95 -23.49
CA GLY A 463 -19.20 7.02 -24.39
C GLY A 463 -18.26 8.22 -24.35
N LYS A 464 -18.24 8.94 -25.46
CA LYS A 464 -17.37 10.07 -25.77
C LYS A 464 -17.36 11.15 -24.68
N TYR A 465 -18.52 11.40 -24.07
CA TYR A 465 -18.70 12.44 -23.06
C TYR A 465 -17.91 12.22 -21.76
N ASN A 466 -17.36 11.01 -21.56
CA ASN A 466 -16.60 10.66 -20.36
C ASN A 466 -15.08 10.60 -20.59
N ILE A 467 -14.62 10.68 -21.86
CA ILE A 467 -13.19 10.55 -22.20
C ILE A 467 -12.35 11.56 -21.41
N HIS A 468 -12.73 12.86 -21.42
CA HIS A 468 -12.02 13.91 -20.72
C HIS A 468 -11.90 13.65 -19.22
N ARG A 469 -12.89 12.99 -18.58
CA ARG A 469 -12.88 12.63 -17.17
C ARG A 469 -11.82 11.57 -16.85
N PHE A 470 -11.74 10.55 -17.73
CA PHE A 470 -10.70 9.53 -17.60
C PHE A 470 -9.32 10.13 -17.90
N MET A 471 -9.18 11.01 -18.89
CA MET A 471 -7.92 11.72 -19.14
C MET A 471 -7.45 12.49 -17.91
N ASN A 472 -8.34 13.28 -17.29
CA ASN A 472 -8.03 14.04 -16.08
C ASN A 472 -7.60 13.14 -14.92
N LEU A 473 -8.30 12.04 -14.69
CA LEU A 473 -7.97 11.07 -13.64
C LEU A 473 -6.63 10.39 -13.90
N LEU A 474 -6.41 9.91 -15.13
CA LEU A 474 -5.19 9.22 -15.52
C LEU A 474 -3.96 10.14 -15.44
N SER A 475 -4.10 11.39 -15.87
CA SER A 475 -3.02 12.39 -15.78
C SER A 475 -2.60 12.64 -14.33
N ARG A 476 -3.56 12.83 -13.42
CA ARG A 476 -3.25 13.04 -11.99
C ARG A 476 -2.62 11.82 -11.32
N LEU A 477 -2.90 10.63 -11.84
CA LEU A 477 -2.31 9.37 -11.38
C LEU A 477 -1.02 8.98 -12.13
N GLY A 478 -0.49 9.83 -12.99
CA GLY A 478 0.75 9.56 -13.72
C GLY A 478 0.63 8.40 -14.71
N VAL A 479 -0.58 8.12 -15.25
CA VAL A 479 -0.82 7.06 -16.22
C VAL A 479 -0.65 7.59 -17.63
N SER A 480 0.32 7.05 -18.38
CA SER A 480 0.45 7.33 -19.80
C SER A 480 -0.79 6.84 -20.54
N HIS A 481 -1.34 7.66 -21.43
CA HIS A 481 -2.54 7.30 -22.17
C HIS A 481 -2.57 7.90 -23.56
N ALA A 482 -3.41 7.31 -24.41
CA ALA A 482 -3.80 7.84 -25.71
C ALA A 482 -5.32 7.71 -25.88
N VAL A 483 -5.87 8.43 -26.83
CA VAL A 483 -7.32 8.47 -27.08
C VAL A 483 -7.61 8.15 -28.54
N ILE A 484 -8.61 7.31 -28.77
CA ILE A 484 -9.26 7.13 -30.08
C ILE A 484 -10.75 7.38 -29.90
N HIS A 485 -11.31 8.29 -30.68
CA HIS A 485 -12.75 8.58 -30.67
C HIS A 485 -13.27 8.99 -32.05
N ASP A 486 -14.57 8.87 -32.25
CA ASP A 486 -15.24 9.31 -33.48
C ASP A 486 -15.25 10.84 -33.56
N ASP A 487 -15.14 11.44 -34.73
CA ASP A 487 -15.22 12.89 -34.89
C ASP A 487 -16.65 13.42 -34.77
N ASP A 488 -17.65 12.68 -35.28
CA ASP A 488 -19.07 13.03 -35.21
C ASP A 488 -19.39 14.48 -35.65
N ASN A 489 -18.53 15.10 -36.48
CA ASN A 489 -18.58 16.54 -36.81
C ASN A 489 -19.86 16.99 -37.53
N SER A 490 -20.80 16.07 -37.76
CA SER A 490 -22.14 16.40 -38.31
C SER A 490 -23.05 17.13 -37.31
N LYS A 491 -22.62 17.28 -36.04
CA LYS A 491 -23.41 17.89 -34.96
C LYS A 491 -22.55 18.91 -34.18
N ASP A 492 -23.06 20.12 -34.00
CA ASP A 492 -22.34 21.22 -33.35
C ASP A 492 -21.90 20.89 -31.91
N GLU A 493 -22.74 20.13 -31.17
CA GLU A 493 -22.42 19.70 -29.81
C GLU A 493 -21.16 18.81 -29.75
N HIS A 494 -20.92 17.99 -30.75
CA HIS A 494 -19.75 17.09 -30.79
C HIS A 494 -18.45 17.86 -31.06
N PHE A 495 -18.52 18.97 -31.78
CA PHE A 495 -17.36 19.83 -31.98
C PHE A 495 -16.79 20.39 -30.65
N GLU A 496 -17.69 20.88 -29.77
CA GLU A 496 -17.28 21.36 -28.44
C GLU A 496 -16.73 20.23 -27.55
N ILE A 497 -17.27 19.02 -27.67
CA ILE A 497 -16.77 17.86 -26.93
C ILE A 497 -15.40 17.43 -27.45
N ASN A 498 -15.19 17.41 -28.78
CA ASN A 498 -13.88 17.14 -29.37
C ASN A 498 -12.84 18.14 -28.88
N LYS A 499 -13.22 19.44 -28.82
CA LYS A 499 -12.39 20.49 -28.29
C LYS A 499 -12.07 20.27 -26.80
N LEU A 500 -13.05 19.88 -25.97
CA LEU A 500 -12.83 19.57 -24.56
C LEU A 500 -11.84 18.42 -24.38
N ILE A 501 -11.94 17.36 -25.21
CA ILE A 501 -11.00 16.24 -25.18
C ILE A 501 -9.58 16.71 -25.52
N GLU A 502 -9.42 17.55 -26.55
CA GLU A 502 -8.11 18.13 -26.90
C GLU A 502 -7.55 19.04 -25.79
N GLU A 503 -8.40 19.86 -25.15
CA GLU A 503 -8.01 20.75 -24.04
C GLU A 503 -7.64 19.96 -22.77
N SER A 504 -8.12 18.72 -22.62
CA SER A 504 -7.78 17.83 -21.51
C SER A 504 -6.44 17.09 -21.69
N LYS A 505 -5.71 17.39 -22.77
CA LYS A 505 -4.42 16.77 -23.08
C LYS A 505 -3.36 17.17 -22.07
N ASP A 506 -2.75 16.20 -21.41
CA ASP A 506 -1.53 16.38 -20.61
C ASP A 506 -0.29 16.33 -21.51
N ALA A 507 0.61 17.31 -21.37
CA ALA A 507 1.78 17.46 -22.24
C ALA A 507 2.76 16.28 -22.16
N THR A 508 2.79 15.57 -21.05
CA THR A 508 3.77 14.50 -20.76
C THR A 508 3.16 13.10 -20.77
N LEU A 509 1.88 12.98 -20.45
CA LEU A 509 1.20 11.71 -20.22
C LEU A 509 0.25 11.33 -21.35
N THR A 510 -0.32 12.30 -22.10
CA THR A 510 -1.15 12.03 -23.27
C THR A 510 -0.28 11.85 -24.50
N LEU A 511 -0.11 10.62 -24.97
CA LEU A 511 0.74 10.32 -26.12
C LEU A 511 0.19 10.93 -27.40
N CYS A 512 -1.08 10.68 -27.69
CA CYS A 512 -1.80 11.27 -28.80
C CYS A 512 -3.31 11.21 -28.61
N ILE A 513 -4.05 12.00 -29.38
CA ILE A 513 -5.49 11.95 -29.56
C ILE A 513 -5.73 11.72 -31.05
N LYS A 514 -6.46 10.66 -31.41
CA LYS A 514 -6.78 10.31 -32.78
C LYS A 514 -8.29 10.33 -32.97
N GLN A 515 -8.73 10.97 -34.03
CA GLN A 515 -10.14 11.03 -34.44
C GLN A 515 -10.38 10.12 -35.63
N ILE A 516 -11.45 9.33 -35.56
CA ILE A 516 -11.98 8.53 -36.69
C ILE A 516 -12.95 9.43 -37.46
N ALA A 517 -12.75 9.58 -38.77
CA ALA A 517 -13.63 10.38 -39.59
C ALA A 517 -15.03 9.68 -39.73
N GLY A 518 -16.06 10.34 -39.21
CA GLY A 518 -17.39 9.79 -39.07
C GLY A 518 -17.52 8.89 -37.83
N ASP A 519 -17.68 7.59 -38.06
CA ASP A 519 -17.74 6.58 -37.01
C ASP A 519 -16.94 5.32 -37.43
N LEU A 520 -16.74 4.41 -36.47
CA LEU A 520 -15.95 3.19 -36.64
C LEU A 520 -16.56 2.31 -37.77
N GLU A 521 -17.89 2.19 -37.88
CA GLU A 521 -18.56 1.45 -38.92
C GLU A 521 -18.22 2.01 -40.32
N THR A 522 -18.24 3.32 -40.47
CA THR A 522 -17.86 4.01 -41.70
C THR A 522 -16.40 3.77 -42.08
N MET A 523 -15.49 3.89 -41.13
CA MET A 523 -14.07 3.61 -41.33
C MET A 523 -13.85 2.18 -41.82
N LEU A 524 -14.50 1.21 -41.18
CA LEU A 524 -14.39 -0.21 -41.55
C LEU A 524 -15.21 -0.58 -42.81
N GLY A 525 -16.10 0.30 -43.27
CA GLY A 525 -16.97 0.08 -44.41
C GLY A 525 -18.02 -1.00 -44.19
N VAL A 526 -18.49 -1.12 -42.96
CA VAL A 526 -19.55 -2.05 -42.59
C VAL A 526 -20.89 -1.33 -42.49
N PRO A 527 -22.02 -2.00 -42.77
CA PRO A 527 -23.35 -1.40 -42.63
C PRO A 527 -23.66 -1.15 -41.14
N PRO A 528 -24.48 -0.14 -40.79
CA PRO A 528 -24.88 0.14 -39.42
C PRO A 528 -25.51 -1.07 -38.71
N ALA A 529 -25.22 -1.26 -37.44
CA ALA A 529 -25.67 -2.40 -36.63
C ALA A 529 -27.19 -2.41 -36.32
N GLY A 530 -27.92 -1.35 -36.66
CA GLY A 530 -29.35 -1.19 -36.36
C GLY A 530 -29.68 -0.81 -34.91
N SER A 531 -28.76 -1.03 -33.96
CA SER A 531 -28.87 -0.56 -32.59
C SER A 531 -27.51 -0.59 -31.89
N ASP A 532 -27.27 0.35 -30.98
CA ASP A 532 -25.96 0.56 -30.32
C ASP A 532 -25.48 -0.66 -29.53
N HIS A 533 -26.38 -1.34 -28.82
CA HIS A 533 -26.03 -2.53 -28.03
C HIS A 533 -25.60 -3.74 -28.88
N ARG A 534 -25.88 -3.74 -30.19
CA ARG A 534 -25.46 -4.78 -31.13
C ARG A 534 -24.16 -4.47 -31.86
N LYS A 535 -23.65 -3.26 -31.78
CA LYS A 535 -22.42 -2.82 -32.48
C LYS A 535 -21.23 -3.75 -32.25
N PRO A 536 -20.86 -4.12 -31.02
CA PRO A 536 -19.71 -5.00 -30.79
C PRO A 536 -19.85 -6.35 -31.50
N GLN A 537 -21.01 -6.99 -31.37
CA GLN A 537 -21.27 -8.30 -31.98
C GLN A 537 -21.29 -8.19 -33.51
N HIS A 538 -21.85 -7.11 -34.04
CA HIS A 538 -21.94 -6.86 -35.46
C HIS A 538 -20.56 -6.70 -36.08
N ILE A 539 -19.73 -5.85 -35.55
CA ILE A 539 -18.37 -5.59 -36.06
C ILE A 539 -17.50 -6.83 -35.97
N LEU A 540 -17.51 -7.54 -34.83
CA LEU A 540 -16.75 -8.78 -34.69
C LEU A 540 -17.22 -9.85 -35.68
N TYR A 541 -18.53 -9.98 -35.88
CA TYR A 541 -19.05 -10.92 -36.87
C TYR A 541 -18.62 -10.58 -38.30
N GLN A 542 -18.65 -9.29 -38.71
CA GLN A 542 -18.17 -8.84 -40.01
C GLN A 542 -16.66 -9.11 -40.16
N TYR A 543 -15.89 -8.88 -39.11
CA TYR A 543 -14.46 -9.17 -39.08
C TYR A 543 -14.18 -10.68 -39.19
N ASP A 544 -14.79 -11.51 -38.34
CA ASP A 544 -14.56 -12.95 -38.28
C ASP A 544 -15.01 -13.68 -39.57
N THR A 545 -16.02 -13.12 -40.28
CA THR A 545 -16.50 -13.67 -41.57
C THR A 545 -15.75 -13.10 -42.77
N GLY A 546 -14.72 -12.29 -42.59
CA GLY A 546 -13.89 -11.73 -43.65
C GLY A 546 -14.63 -10.72 -44.55
N LYS A 547 -15.66 -10.07 -44.03
CA LYS A 547 -16.46 -9.08 -44.76
C LYS A 547 -15.91 -7.66 -44.66
N ILE A 548 -14.96 -7.43 -43.78
CA ILE A 548 -14.22 -6.16 -43.70
C ILE A 548 -13.02 -6.25 -44.61
N ASP A 549 -12.83 -5.25 -45.47
CA ASP A 549 -11.65 -5.15 -46.32
C ASP A 549 -10.36 -5.18 -45.50
N ALA A 550 -9.40 -6.01 -45.90
CA ALA A 550 -8.12 -6.16 -45.21
C ALA A 550 -7.35 -4.85 -45.13
N ALA A 551 -7.44 -3.95 -46.11
CA ALA A 551 -6.82 -2.63 -46.07
C ALA A 551 -7.44 -1.77 -44.97
N LYS A 552 -8.75 -1.78 -44.81
CA LYS A 552 -9.44 -1.03 -43.73
C LYS A 552 -9.12 -1.56 -42.33
N VAL A 553 -8.99 -2.89 -42.21
CA VAL A 553 -8.48 -3.49 -40.94
C VAL A 553 -7.06 -2.99 -40.65
N GLN A 554 -6.21 -2.96 -41.69
CA GLN A 554 -4.82 -2.47 -41.52
C GLN A 554 -4.76 -0.98 -41.15
N ASP A 555 -5.65 -0.16 -41.76
CA ASP A 555 -5.75 1.27 -41.42
C ASP A 555 -6.11 1.46 -39.93
N PHE A 556 -7.08 0.67 -39.44
CA PHE A 556 -7.44 0.71 -38.01
C PHE A 556 -6.30 0.20 -37.11
N CYS A 557 -5.61 -0.89 -37.50
CA CYS A 557 -4.42 -1.37 -36.77
C CYS A 557 -3.36 -0.27 -36.69
N SER A 558 -3.07 0.41 -37.79
CA SER A 558 -2.08 1.49 -37.85
C SER A 558 -2.49 2.69 -36.95
N LEU A 559 -3.79 2.99 -36.88
CA LEU A 559 -4.33 4.01 -35.99
C LEU A 559 -4.08 3.65 -34.51
N VAL A 560 -4.35 2.39 -34.13
CA VAL A 560 -4.10 1.89 -32.76
C VAL A 560 -2.60 1.89 -32.45
N GLU A 561 -1.76 1.39 -33.38
CA GLU A 561 -0.32 1.35 -33.22
C GLU A 561 0.31 2.74 -32.99
N ALA A 562 -0.22 3.76 -33.68
CA ALA A 562 0.20 5.16 -33.47
C ALA A 562 -0.16 5.69 -32.07
N CYS A 563 -1.07 5.04 -31.38
CA CYS A 563 -1.49 5.36 -30.01
C CYS A 563 -0.73 4.55 -28.94
N LEU A 564 0.16 3.65 -29.33
CA LEU A 564 0.96 2.85 -28.39
C LEU A 564 2.36 3.46 -28.20
N PRO A 565 2.96 3.29 -27.03
CA PRO A 565 4.34 3.71 -26.80
C PRO A 565 5.30 3.05 -27.80
N ALA A 566 6.25 3.81 -28.31
CA ALA A 566 7.33 3.24 -29.12
C ALA A 566 8.05 2.16 -28.31
N LYS A 567 8.44 1.08 -28.97
CA LYS A 567 9.23 0.01 -28.33
C LYS A 567 10.52 0.64 -27.81
N ALA A 568 10.71 0.64 -26.48
CA ALA A 568 11.96 1.13 -25.90
C ALA A 568 13.11 0.37 -26.55
N ALA A 569 14.03 1.08 -27.21
CA ALA A 569 15.27 0.47 -27.66
C ALA A 569 15.88 -0.22 -26.44
N LYS A 570 16.13 -1.52 -26.52
CA LYS A 570 16.86 -2.23 -25.46
C LYS A 570 18.18 -1.49 -25.32
N GLU A 571 18.34 -0.72 -24.24
CA GLU A 571 19.66 -0.25 -23.85
C GLU A 571 20.53 -1.49 -23.72
N THR A 572 21.43 -1.65 -24.64
CA THR A 572 22.44 -2.72 -24.61
C THR A 572 23.28 -2.42 -23.38
N ILE A 573 23.09 -3.22 -22.33
CA ILE A 573 24.00 -3.19 -21.18
C ILE A 573 25.35 -3.67 -21.72
N VAL A 574 26.18 -2.73 -22.12
CA VAL A 574 27.62 -2.96 -22.43
C VAL A 574 28.31 -3.08 -21.08
N GLY A 575 28.55 -4.31 -20.65
CA GLY A 575 29.22 -4.56 -19.38
C GLY A 575 29.32 -6.03 -19.03
N SER A 576 29.70 -6.88 -19.97
CA SER A 576 30.28 -8.18 -19.63
C SER A 576 31.81 -8.01 -19.55
N THR A 577 32.32 -7.71 -18.37
CA THR A 577 33.70 -8.05 -18.05
C THR A 577 33.76 -9.56 -17.94
N GLU A 578 34.39 -10.19 -18.91
CA GLU A 578 34.90 -11.56 -18.84
C GLU A 578 35.73 -11.70 -17.56
N VAL A 579 35.28 -12.53 -16.65
CA VAL A 579 36.14 -13.09 -15.60
C VAL A 579 36.76 -14.32 -16.21
N ASN A 580 38.00 -14.19 -16.68
CA ASN A 580 38.86 -15.31 -17.01
C ASN A 580 39.30 -16.02 -15.73
N ALA A 581 39.10 -17.36 -15.75
CA ALA A 581 39.75 -18.46 -15.01
C ALA A 581 40.09 -18.26 -13.54
#